data_4987f253695c828ab9b9e479f8ebf85d
#
_entry.id   4987f253695c828ab9b9e479f8ebf85d
#
_cell.length_a   1.000
_cell.length_b   1.000
_cell.length_c   1.000
_cell.angle_alpha   90.00
_cell.angle_beta   90.00
_cell.angle_gamma   90.00
#
_symmetry.space_group_name_H-M   'P 1'
#
loop_
_entity.id
_entity.type
_entity.pdbx_description
1 polymer ?
#
loop_
_entity_poly.entity_id
_entity_poly.type
_entity_poly.pdbx_seq_one_letter_code
_entity_poly.pdbx_strand_id
1 'polypeptide(L)'
;MDRFDEKIIGYESTKNILRQILDALKRPELYKSKGASIPRGLLMESDPGLGKSLLATVFIKESGRKSYVFRKTSQENSFLDELRAAFLAAKEAAPSILLLEDLNLYVESNSPYAPEWACLQACIDDAKSTDLFVIATTNDTKYMPPSLLRPGRFDYTLYLDPPMGKIAERIVSYYLRDKDLAEDVLISDI
;
A
#
# COMPACT_ATOMS: atom_id res chain seq x y z
N MET A 1 14.33 -12.41 12.76
CA MET A 1 14.37 -11.41 11.68
C MET A 1 12.96 -11.39 11.09
N ASP A 2 12.31 -10.25 10.94
CA ASP A 2 10.99 -10.20 10.33
C ASP A 2 11.10 -10.18 8.80
N ARG A 3 9.99 -10.45 8.10
CA ARG A 3 10.01 -10.52 6.63
C ARG A 3 10.35 -9.19 5.96
N PHE A 4 10.16 -8.05 6.65
CA PHE A 4 10.58 -6.76 6.10
C PHE A 4 12.09 -6.71 5.92
N ASP A 5 12.86 -7.17 6.89
CA ASP A 5 14.32 -7.15 6.81
C ASP A 5 14.87 -8.23 5.87
N GLU A 6 14.14 -9.33 5.70
CA GLU A 6 14.52 -10.41 4.77
C GLU A 6 14.28 -10.04 3.30
N LYS A 7 13.21 -9.29 3.01
CA LYS A 7 12.71 -9.09 1.64
C LYS A 7 12.91 -7.68 1.11
N ILE A 8 13.15 -6.69 2.01
CA ILE A 8 13.20 -5.28 1.64
C ILE A 8 14.54 -4.70 2.08
N ILE A 9 15.30 -4.25 1.09
CA ILE A 9 16.57 -3.57 1.32
C ILE A 9 16.31 -2.07 1.42
N GLY A 10 16.79 -1.45 2.50
CA GLY A 10 16.53 -0.03 2.77
C GLY A 10 15.14 0.24 3.35
N TYR A 11 14.69 1.48 3.20
CA TYR A 11 13.38 1.95 3.68
C TYR A 11 13.14 1.76 5.18
N GLU A 12 14.17 1.96 6.02
CA GLU A 12 14.08 1.65 7.46
C GLU A 12 12.99 2.47 8.18
N SER A 13 12.83 3.75 7.86
CA SER A 13 11.75 4.59 8.39
C SER A 13 10.38 4.06 8.00
N THR A 14 10.20 3.72 6.72
CA THR A 14 8.96 3.14 6.18
C THR A 14 8.65 1.80 6.85
N LYS A 15 9.63 0.90 6.97
CA LYS A 15 9.47 -0.39 7.66
C LYS A 15 9.03 -0.20 9.11
N ASN A 16 9.58 0.78 9.82
CA ASN A 16 9.19 1.08 11.20
C ASN A 16 7.74 1.54 11.31
N ILE A 17 7.28 2.40 10.39
CA ILE A 17 5.87 2.81 10.35
C ILE A 17 4.96 1.61 10.04
N LEU A 18 5.34 0.77 9.07
CA LEU A 18 4.58 -0.44 8.74
C LEU A 18 4.47 -1.41 9.93
N ARG A 19 5.57 -1.58 10.71
CA ARG A 19 5.56 -2.38 11.94
C ARG A 19 4.61 -1.80 13.00
N GLN A 20 4.57 -0.49 13.17
CA GLN A 20 3.65 0.18 14.09
C GLN A 20 2.19 -0.02 13.68
N ILE A 21 1.88 0.11 12.40
CA ILE A 21 0.53 -0.16 11.88
C ILE A 21 0.15 -1.63 12.13
N LEU A 22 1.04 -2.58 11.81
CA LEU A 22 0.81 -4.00 12.05
C LEU A 22 0.57 -4.30 13.53
N ASP A 23 1.32 -3.67 14.43
CA ASP A 23 1.15 -3.83 15.87
C ASP A 23 -0.24 -3.34 16.32
N ALA A 24 -0.69 -2.19 15.81
CA ALA A 24 -2.02 -1.67 16.10
C ALA A 24 -3.13 -2.59 15.56
N LEU A 25 -2.95 -3.18 14.37
CA LEU A 25 -3.91 -4.13 13.77
C LEU A 25 -3.95 -5.48 14.51
N LYS A 26 -2.82 -5.91 15.10
CA LYS A 26 -2.73 -7.18 15.87
C LYS A 26 -3.20 -7.03 17.31
N ARG A 27 -3.12 -5.84 17.90
CA ARG A 27 -3.45 -5.56 19.30
C ARG A 27 -4.44 -4.40 19.46
N PRO A 28 -5.60 -4.40 18.75
CA PRO A 28 -6.49 -3.26 18.68
C PRO A 28 -7.02 -2.83 20.07
N GLU A 29 -7.31 -3.78 20.96
CA GLU A 29 -7.85 -3.47 22.29
C GLU A 29 -6.82 -2.75 23.17
N LEU A 30 -5.53 -3.08 23.03
CA LEU A 30 -4.46 -2.37 23.74
C LEU A 30 -4.40 -0.89 23.32
N TYR A 31 -4.51 -0.60 22.03
CA TYR A 31 -4.49 0.76 21.51
C TYR A 31 -5.73 1.55 21.93
N LYS A 32 -6.91 0.95 21.80
CA LYS A 32 -8.17 1.55 22.25
C LYS A 32 -8.17 1.87 23.75
N SER A 33 -7.65 0.98 24.58
CA SER A 33 -7.57 1.20 26.04
C SER A 33 -6.69 2.41 26.41
N LYS A 34 -5.77 2.80 25.51
CA LYS A 34 -4.92 3.98 25.65
C LYS A 34 -5.47 5.22 24.91
N GLY A 35 -6.70 5.15 24.42
CA GLY A 35 -7.33 6.26 23.68
C GLY A 35 -6.84 6.46 22.25
N ALA A 36 -6.08 5.49 21.71
CA ALA A 36 -5.58 5.58 20.34
C ALA A 36 -6.59 4.99 19.33
N SER A 37 -6.68 5.62 18.17
CA SER A 37 -7.47 5.12 17.05
C SER A 37 -6.71 4.00 16.34
N ILE A 38 -7.44 2.97 15.88
CA ILE A 38 -6.86 1.95 15.02
C ILE A 38 -6.88 2.47 13.57
N PRO A 39 -5.73 2.44 12.87
CA PRO A 39 -5.67 2.90 11.49
C PRO A 39 -6.55 2.06 10.57
N ARG A 40 -7.15 2.71 9.58
CA ARG A 40 -8.07 2.12 8.62
C ARG A 40 -7.49 1.98 7.23
N GLY A 41 -6.51 2.80 6.89
CA GLY A 41 -5.93 2.79 5.56
C GLY A 41 -4.51 3.30 5.50
N LEU A 42 -3.83 2.81 4.49
CA LEU A 42 -2.44 3.13 4.13
C LEU A 42 -2.37 3.42 2.64
N LEU A 43 -1.89 4.60 2.27
CA LEU A 43 -1.54 4.96 0.92
C LEU A 43 -0.03 4.92 0.75
N MET A 44 0.44 4.25 -0.30
CA MET A 44 1.84 4.25 -0.71
C MET A 44 1.99 4.98 -2.04
N GLU A 45 2.77 6.03 -2.05
CA GLU A 45 3.06 6.85 -3.24
C GLU A 45 4.54 6.80 -3.59
N SER A 46 4.85 6.60 -4.84
CA SER A 46 6.20 6.72 -5.39
C SER A 46 6.21 6.64 -6.90
N ASP A 47 7.32 6.99 -7.51
CA ASP A 47 7.58 6.66 -8.90
C ASP A 47 7.45 5.15 -9.16
N PRO A 48 7.18 4.73 -10.40
CA PRO A 48 7.15 3.32 -10.78
C PRO A 48 8.46 2.60 -10.43
N GLY A 49 8.37 1.33 -10.03
CA GLY A 49 9.57 0.49 -9.80
C GLY A 49 10.19 0.60 -8.40
N LEU A 50 9.75 1.50 -7.53
CA LEU A 50 10.33 1.71 -6.19
C LEU A 50 9.85 0.73 -5.10
N GLY A 51 9.11 -0.32 -5.46
CA GLY A 51 8.82 -1.42 -4.53
C GLY A 51 7.51 -1.30 -3.76
N LYS A 52 6.56 -0.41 -4.13
CA LYS A 52 5.22 -0.31 -3.49
C LYS A 52 4.54 -1.66 -3.34
N SER A 53 4.42 -2.41 -4.43
CA SER A 53 3.74 -3.72 -4.43
C SER A 53 4.47 -4.77 -3.60
N LEU A 54 5.81 -4.70 -3.54
CA LEU A 54 6.60 -5.57 -2.67
C LEU A 54 6.34 -5.26 -1.20
N LEU A 55 6.38 -3.99 -0.81
CA LEU A 55 6.07 -3.53 0.56
C LEU A 55 4.65 -3.93 0.97
N ALA A 56 3.65 -3.71 0.12
CA ALA A 56 2.27 -4.12 0.35
C ALA A 56 2.16 -5.65 0.54
N THR A 57 2.83 -6.43 -0.32
CA THR A 57 2.82 -7.89 -0.23
C THR A 57 3.45 -8.40 1.07
N VAL A 58 4.58 -7.82 1.50
CA VAL A 58 5.24 -8.19 2.75
C VAL A 58 4.37 -7.80 3.94
N PHE A 59 3.77 -6.59 3.93
CA PHE A 59 2.86 -6.14 4.97
C PHE A 59 1.65 -7.09 5.12
N ILE A 60 1.02 -7.46 4.01
CA ILE A 60 -0.11 -8.40 4.00
C ILE A 60 0.30 -9.73 4.63
N LYS A 61 1.44 -10.30 4.23
CA LYS A 61 1.95 -11.56 4.77
C LYS A 61 2.26 -11.48 6.26
N GLU A 62 2.85 -10.37 6.72
CA GLU A 62 3.14 -10.15 8.15
C GLU A 62 1.88 -9.92 8.98
N SER A 63 0.81 -9.40 8.39
CA SER A 63 -0.47 -9.18 9.09
C SER A 63 -1.16 -10.49 9.50
N GLY A 64 -0.96 -11.56 8.73
CA GLY A 64 -1.68 -12.83 8.88
C GLY A 64 -3.16 -12.75 8.52
N ARG A 65 -3.64 -11.63 8.01
CA ARG A 65 -5.04 -11.42 7.62
C ARG A 65 -5.33 -11.96 6.22
N LYS A 66 -6.57 -12.35 5.98
CA LYS A 66 -7.06 -12.68 4.64
C LYS A 66 -6.97 -11.41 3.77
N SER A 67 -6.51 -11.56 2.53
CA SER A 67 -6.33 -10.42 1.64
C SER A 67 -7.07 -10.58 0.34
N TYR A 68 -7.53 -9.45 -0.17
CA TYR A 68 -8.12 -9.28 -1.49
C TYR A 68 -7.31 -8.23 -2.24
N VAL A 69 -7.15 -8.45 -3.54
CA VAL A 69 -6.44 -7.51 -4.40
C VAL A 69 -7.41 -7.04 -5.48
N PHE A 70 -7.52 -5.73 -5.62
CA PHE A 70 -8.30 -5.12 -6.67
C PHE A 70 -7.40 -4.25 -7.54
N ARG A 71 -7.48 -4.49 -8.84
CA ARG A 71 -6.79 -3.71 -9.88
C ARG A 71 -7.78 -3.41 -10.99
N LYS A 72 -7.79 -2.19 -11.50
CA LYS A 72 -8.60 -1.86 -12.68
C LYS A 72 -8.02 -2.58 -13.89
N THR A 73 -8.79 -3.50 -14.46
CA THR A 73 -8.38 -4.32 -15.63
C THR A 73 -9.12 -3.96 -16.91
N SER A 74 -10.27 -3.31 -16.80
CA SER A 74 -11.11 -2.94 -17.93
C SER A 74 -11.47 -1.46 -17.93
N GLN A 75 -11.74 -0.92 -19.14
CA GLN A 75 -12.27 0.43 -19.33
C GLN A 75 -13.81 0.44 -19.37
N GLU A 76 -14.45 -0.67 -19.02
CA GLU A 76 -15.90 -0.82 -19.10
C GLU A 76 -16.64 -0.16 -17.94
N ASN A 77 -17.94 0.09 -18.15
CA ASN A 77 -18.85 0.71 -17.16
C ASN A 77 -19.02 -0.12 -15.87
N SER A 78 -18.47 -1.34 -15.80
CA SER A 78 -18.52 -2.24 -14.64
C SER A 78 -17.56 -1.87 -13.50
N PHE A 79 -16.58 -0.99 -13.72
CA PHE A 79 -15.52 -0.69 -12.75
C PHE A 79 -16.06 -0.32 -11.35
N LEU A 80 -17.07 0.54 -11.27
CA LEU A 80 -17.64 0.97 -9.99
C LEU A 80 -18.31 -0.19 -9.24
N ASP A 81 -18.95 -1.09 -9.96
CA ASP A 81 -19.61 -2.25 -9.37
C ASP A 81 -18.59 -3.31 -8.97
N GLU A 82 -17.54 -3.50 -9.74
CA GLU A 82 -16.40 -4.35 -9.38
C GLU A 82 -15.68 -3.85 -8.13
N LEU A 83 -15.47 -2.53 -8.01
CA LEU A 83 -14.89 -1.91 -6.81
C LEU A 83 -15.78 -2.15 -5.59
N ARG A 84 -17.09 -1.93 -5.69
CA ARG A 84 -18.05 -2.21 -4.61
C ARG A 84 -18.05 -3.69 -4.22
N ALA A 85 -18.02 -4.60 -5.21
CA ALA A 85 -17.98 -6.05 -4.96
C ALA A 85 -16.69 -6.46 -4.23
N ALA A 86 -15.53 -5.87 -4.60
CA ALA A 86 -14.26 -6.12 -3.91
C ALA A 86 -14.30 -5.67 -2.43
N PHE A 87 -14.86 -4.49 -2.16
CA PHE A 87 -15.06 -4.02 -0.79
C PHE A 87 -16.02 -4.92 -0.01
N LEU A 88 -17.13 -5.34 -0.61
CA LEU A 88 -18.09 -6.23 0.04
C LEU A 88 -17.45 -7.56 0.42
N ALA A 89 -16.75 -8.21 -0.50
CA ALA A 89 -16.07 -9.47 -0.25
C ALA A 89 -15.01 -9.35 0.85
N ALA A 90 -14.27 -8.26 0.86
CA ALA A 90 -13.26 -7.99 1.90
C ALA A 90 -13.90 -7.72 3.26
N LYS A 91 -15.03 -6.99 3.33
CA LYS A 91 -15.81 -6.74 4.56
C LYS A 91 -16.35 -8.02 5.16
N GLU A 92 -16.95 -8.89 4.36
CA GLU A 92 -17.52 -10.18 4.80
C GLU A 92 -16.45 -11.12 5.38
N ALA A 93 -15.20 -10.96 4.92
CA ALA A 93 -14.08 -11.77 5.37
C ALA A 93 -13.27 -11.12 6.52
N ALA A 94 -13.75 -10.03 7.13
CA ALA A 94 -13.04 -9.36 8.21
C ALA A 94 -12.73 -10.30 9.40
N PRO A 95 -11.56 -10.22 10.04
CA PRO A 95 -10.48 -9.24 9.82
C PRO A 95 -9.70 -9.50 8.53
N SER A 96 -9.66 -8.52 7.65
CA SER A 96 -9.11 -8.66 6.30
C SER A 96 -8.31 -7.43 5.85
N ILE A 97 -7.63 -7.56 4.70
CA ILE A 97 -6.96 -6.46 3.99
C ILE A 97 -7.48 -6.41 2.56
N LEU A 98 -7.81 -5.20 2.08
CA LEU A 98 -8.06 -4.94 0.67
C LEU A 98 -6.90 -4.11 0.12
N LEU A 99 -6.19 -4.65 -0.87
CA LEU A 99 -5.15 -3.94 -1.62
C LEU A 99 -5.76 -3.37 -2.91
N LEU A 100 -5.70 -2.07 -3.04
CA LEU A 100 -6.09 -1.32 -4.23
C LEU A 100 -4.82 -0.92 -4.99
N GLU A 101 -4.54 -1.58 -6.11
CA GLU A 101 -3.32 -1.29 -6.87
C GLU A 101 -3.55 -0.19 -7.91
N ASP A 102 -2.56 0.71 -8.00
CA ASP A 102 -2.45 1.75 -9.03
C ASP A 102 -3.69 2.66 -9.10
N LEU A 103 -4.03 3.31 -7.98
CA LEU A 103 -5.18 4.24 -7.89
C LEU A 103 -5.20 5.32 -8.98
N ASN A 104 -4.02 5.72 -9.47
CA ASN A 104 -3.91 6.66 -10.58
C ASN A 104 -4.57 6.16 -11.88
N LEU A 105 -4.78 4.84 -12.02
CA LEU A 105 -5.48 4.25 -13.17
C LEU A 105 -7.00 4.18 -12.99
N TYR A 106 -7.51 4.44 -11.78
CA TYR A 106 -8.95 4.34 -11.49
C TYR A 106 -9.74 5.45 -12.16
N VAL A 107 -9.13 6.61 -12.34
CA VAL A 107 -9.76 7.81 -12.85
C VAL A 107 -9.11 8.22 -14.17
N GLU A 108 -9.92 8.37 -15.20
CA GLU A 108 -9.45 8.81 -16.51
C GLU A 108 -9.35 10.34 -16.62
N SER A 109 -10.21 11.04 -15.87
CA SER A 109 -10.19 12.49 -15.81
C SER A 109 -9.20 12.97 -14.76
N ASN A 110 -8.38 13.95 -15.11
CA ASN A 110 -7.50 14.64 -14.15
C ASN A 110 -8.32 15.56 -13.22
N SER A 111 -9.33 15.00 -12.54
CA SER A 111 -10.27 15.74 -11.71
C SER A 111 -10.45 15.09 -10.33
N PRO A 112 -10.33 15.86 -9.23
CA PRO A 112 -10.63 15.38 -7.89
C PRO A 112 -12.15 15.14 -7.66
N TYR A 113 -12.99 15.53 -8.61
CA TYR A 113 -14.45 15.37 -8.56
C TYR A 113 -14.95 14.17 -9.37
N ALA A 114 -14.08 13.35 -9.89
CA ALA A 114 -14.43 12.16 -10.65
C ALA A 114 -15.32 11.21 -9.83
N PRO A 115 -16.34 10.58 -10.44
CA PRO A 115 -17.29 9.70 -9.74
C PRO A 115 -16.59 8.47 -9.12
N GLU A 116 -15.48 8.04 -9.66
CA GLU A 116 -14.69 6.95 -9.12
C GLU A 116 -14.15 7.29 -7.71
N TRP A 117 -13.70 8.53 -7.49
CA TRP A 117 -13.28 8.98 -6.16
C TRP A 117 -14.43 9.00 -5.17
N ALA A 118 -15.61 9.47 -5.60
CA ALA A 118 -16.80 9.48 -4.75
C ALA A 118 -17.22 8.05 -4.38
N CYS A 119 -17.16 7.11 -5.32
CA CYS A 119 -17.43 5.70 -5.08
C CYS A 119 -16.42 5.11 -4.09
N LEU A 120 -15.12 5.33 -4.29
CA LEU A 120 -14.07 4.84 -3.39
C LEU A 120 -14.26 5.39 -1.97
N GLN A 121 -14.56 6.70 -1.83
CA GLN A 121 -14.84 7.29 -0.52
C GLN A 121 -16.05 6.64 0.17
N ALA A 122 -17.14 6.44 -0.57
CA ALA A 122 -18.33 5.78 -0.04
C ALA A 122 -18.04 4.35 0.42
N CYS A 123 -17.29 3.58 -0.35
CA CYS A 123 -16.89 2.22 0.01
C CYS A 123 -16.02 2.18 1.28
N ILE A 124 -15.04 3.09 1.40
CA ILE A 124 -14.19 3.19 2.60
C ILE A 124 -15.03 3.59 3.82
N ASP A 125 -15.92 4.57 3.68
CA ASP A 125 -16.77 5.03 4.77
C ASP A 125 -17.75 3.94 5.25
N ASP A 126 -18.31 3.18 4.32
CA ASP A 126 -19.19 2.03 4.63
C ASP A 126 -18.43 0.87 5.32
N ALA A 127 -17.15 0.75 5.08
CA ALA A 127 -16.31 -0.26 5.73
C ALA A 127 -15.85 0.11 7.16
N LYS A 128 -16.10 1.32 7.65
CA LYS A 128 -15.61 1.82 8.95
C LYS A 128 -16.09 1.02 10.16
N SER A 129 -17.23 0.37 10.06
CA SER A 129 -17.79 -0.48 11.13
C SER A 129 -17.17 -1.87 11.18
N THR A 130 -16.33 -2.24 10.23
CA THR A 130 -15.72 -3.57 10.12
C THR A 130 -14.22 -3.53 10.42
N ASP A 131 -13.60 -4.69 10.64
CA ASP A 131 -12.15 -4.81 10.78
C ASP A 131 -11.48 -5.04 9.41
N LEU A 132 -11.81 -4.19 8.45
CA LEU A 132 -11.16 -4.09 7.15
C LEU A 132 -10.06 -3.02 7.19
N PHE A 133 -8.86 -3.37 6.75
CA PHE A 133 -7.76 -2.43 6.51
C PHE A 133 -7.53 -2.28 5.01
N VAL A 134 -7.50 -1.03 4.52
CA VAL A 134 -7.32 -0.75 3.09
C VAL A 134 -5.91 -0.30 2.82
N ILE A 135 -5.23 -0.96 1.90
CA ILE A 135 -3.93 -0.52 1.38
C ILE A 135 -4.15 -0.02 -0.04
N ALA A 136 -3.57 1.10 -0.39
CA ALA A 136 -3.58 1.59 -1.76
C ALA A 136 -2.17 1.93 -2.24
N THR A 137 -1.92 1.69 -3.54
CA THR A 137 -0.71 2.15 -4.21
C THR A 137 -1.05 3.15 -5.30
N THR A 138 -0.20 4.15 -5.47
CA THR A 138 -0.34 5.15 -6.55
C THR A 138 1.03 5.65 -6.98
N ASN A 139 1.11 6.17 -8.20
CA ASN A 139 2.30 6.88 -8.65
C ASN A 139 2.19 8.38 -8.43
N ASP A 140 0.96 8.90 -8.25
CA ASP A 140 0.72 10.34 -8.09
C ASP A 140 -0.60 10.55 -7.31
N THR A 141 -0.60 11.48 -6.38
CA THR A 141 -1.78 11.91 -5.61
C THR A 141 -2.35 13.25 -6.09
N LYS A 142 -1.76 13.87 -7.11
CA LYS A 142 -2.09 15.23 -7.57
C LYS A 142 -3.59 15.45 -7.81
N TYR A 143 -4.28 14.46 -8.34
CA TYR A 143 -5.72 14.55 -8.63
C TYR A 143 -6.58 13.79 -7.63
N MET A 144 -5.99 13.28 -6.57
CA MET A 144 -6.72 12.61 -5.52
C MET A 144 -7.41 13.65 -4.62
N PRO A 145 -8.71 13.49 -4.30
CA PRO A 145 -9.39 14.39 -3.38
C PRO A 145 -8.71 14.37 -2.00
N PRO A 146 -8.43 15.55 -1.40
CA PRO A 146 -7.84 15.62 -0.05
C PRO A 146 -8.71 14.92 1.02
N SER A 147 -9.98 14.72 0.74
CA SER A 147 -10.92 13.99 1.62
C SER A 147 -10.55 12.52 1.80
N LEU A 148 -9.85 11.89 0.86
CA LEU A 148 -9.34 10.52 1.00
C LEU A 148 -8.18 10.42 2.00
N LEU A 149 -7.40 11.50 2.18
CA LEU A 149 -6.25 11.57 3.07
C LEU A 149 -6.62 12.02 4.50
N ARG A 150 -7.92 11.99 4.84
CA ARG A 150 -8.40 12.34 6.19
C ARG A 150 -8.40 11.13 7.12
N PRO A 151 -8.29 11.35 8.45
CA PRO A 151 -8.41 10.30 9.45
C PRO A 151 -9.65 9.42 9.25
N GLY A 152 -9.46 8.11 9.38
CA GLY A 152 -10.51 7.11 9.15
C GLY A 152 -10.68 6.69 7.69
N ARG A 153 -9.80 7.13 6.78
CA ARG A 153 -9.66 6.67 5.40
C ARG A 153 -8.23 6.22 5.16
N PHE A 154 -7.40 6.98 4.44
CA PHE A 154 -5.96 6.74 4.40
C PHE A 154 -5.30 7.52 5.54
N ASP A 155 -5.22 6.91 6.71
CA ASP A 155 -4.65 7.52 7.92
C ASP A 155 -3.13 7.73 7.79
N TYR A 156 -2.49 6.91 6.97
CA TYR A 156 -1.07 6.99 6.68
C TYR A 156 -0.84 7.15 5.18
N THR A 157 0.04 8.06 4.84
CA THR A 157 0.61 8.20 3.49
C THR A 157 2.11 8.01 3.59
N LEU A 158 2.64 7.04 2.86
CA LEU A 158 4.07 6.74 2.78
C LEU A 158 4.59 7.13 1.40
N TYR A 159 5.56 8.01 1.38
CA TYR A 159 6.31 8.37 0.19
C TYR A 159 7.58 7.53 0.14
N LEU A 160 7.80 6.85 -0.98
CA LEU A 160 8.99 6.05 -1.19
C LEU A 160 9.91 6.81 -2.14
N ASP A 161 11.01 7.29 -1.59
CA ASP A 161 12.04 7.95 -2.38
C ASP A 161 12.94 6.92 -3.08
N PRO A 162 13.52 7.27 -4.24
CA PRO A 162 14.52 6.43 -4.89
C PRO A 162 15.68 6.10 -3.92
N PRO A 163 16.10 4.83 -3.84
CA PRO A 163 17.25 4.46 -3.03
C PRO A 163 18.52 5.10 -3.61
N MET A 164 19.35 5.66 -2.73
CA MET A 164 20.59 6.33 -3.12
C MET A 164 21.81 5.76 -2.40
N GLY A 165 22.99 5.94 -3.02
CA GLY A 165 24.27 5.55 -2.44
C GLY A 165 24.32 4.08 -2.04
N LYS A 166 24.83 3.78 -0.84
CA LYS A 166 25.00 2.41 -0.35
C LYS A 166 23.74 1.54 -0.36
N ILE A 167 22.55 2.15 -0.31
CA ILE A 167 21.30 1.39 -0.38
C ILE A 167 21.06 0.92 -1.82
N ALA A 168 21.28 1.80 -2.80
CA ALA A 168 21.21 1.45 -4.22
C ALA A 168 22.21 0.33 -4.56
N GLU A 169 23.48 0.48 -4.15
CA GLU A 169 24.52 -0.54 -4.32
C GLU A 169 24.10 -1.91 -3.73
N ARG A 170 23.51 -1.92 -2.53
CA ARG A 170 23.03 -3.16 -1.91
C ARG A 170 21.88 -3.79 -2.68
N ILE A 171 20.98 -3.00 -3.25
CA ILE A 171 19.86 -3.50 -4.07
C ILE A 171 20.43 -4.12 -5.35
N VAL A 172 21.33 -3.41 -6.05
CA VAL A 172 21.97 -3.91 -7.25
C VAL A 172 22.73 -5.22 -6.96
N SER A 173 23.55 -5.23 -5.89
CA SER A 173 24.28 -6.44 -5.45
C SER A 173 23.35 -7.61 -5.18
N TYR A 174 22.20 -7.36 -4.58
CA TYR A 174 21.21 -8.40 -4.30
C TYR A 174 20.66 -9.05 -5.58
N TYR A 175 20.34 -8.24 -6.61
CA TYR A 175 19.82 -8.75 -7.88
C TYR A 175 20.88 -9.36 -8.78
N LEU A 176 22.14 -8.98 -8.61
CA LEU A 176 23.26 -9.46 -9.40
C LEU A 176 24.00 -10.66 -8.77
N ARG A 177 23.71 -11.02 -7.52
CA ARG A 177 24.45 -12.05 -6.76
C ARG A 177 24.57 -13.41 -7.45
N ASP A 178 23.58 -13.78 -8.29
CA ASP A 178 23.51 -15.06 -8.98
C ASP A 178 23.72 -14.89 -10.50
N LYS A 179 24.35 -13.77 -10.93
CA LYS A 179 24.63 -13.46 -12.34
C LYS A 179 26.13 -13.51 -12.58
N ASP A 180 26.53 -14.06 -13.73
CA ASP A 180 27.90 -13.96 -14.20
C ASP A 180 28.13 -12.54 -14.70
N LEU A 181 28.95 -11.77 -13.97
CA LEU A 181 29.31 -10.40 -14.33
C LEU A 181 30.65 -10.42 -15.08
N ALA A 182 30.80 -9.52 -16.04
CA ALA A 182 32.09 -9.29 -16.66
C ALA A 182 33.08 -8.71 -15.63
N GLU A 183 34.38 -8.98 -15.81
CA GLU A 183 35.42 -8.62 -14.82
C GLU A 183 35.57 -7.12 -14.59
N ASP A 184 35.09 -6.29 -15.52
CA ASP A 184 35.16 -4.83 -15.50
C ASP A 184 33.91 -4.16 -14.88
N VAL A 185 32.92 -4.93 -14.45
CA VAL A 185 31.70 -4.39 -13.81
C VAL A 185 31.95 -4.10 -12.34
N LEU A 186 32.01 -2.82 -12.00
CA LEU A 186 32.05 -2.36 -10.61
C LEU A 186 30.63 -1.91 -10.19
N ILE A 187 30.09 -2.55 -9.16
CA ILE A 187 28.75 -2.22 -8.64
C ILE A 187 28.68 -0.77 -8.12
N SER A 188 29.83 -0.20 -7.70
CA SER A 188 29.95 1.21 -7.31
C SER A 188 29.70 2.20 -8.44
N ASP A 189 29.76 1.77 -9.68
CA ASP A 189 29.64 2.63 -10.87
C ASP A 189 28.21 2.60 -11.47
N ILE A 190 27.30 1.84 -10.84
CA ILE A 190 25.90 1.71 -11.18
C ILE A 190 25.03 2.55 -10.23
#